data_488648524a94fb90783d1a7deb6b0e4c
#
_entry.id   488648524a94fb90783d1a7deb6b0e4c
#
_cell.length_a   1.000
_cell.length_b   1.000
_cell.length_c   1.000
_cell.angle_alpha   90.00
_cell.angle_beta   90.00
_cell.angle_gamma   90.00
#
_symmetry.space_group_name_H-M   'P 1'
#
loop_
_entity.id
_entity.type
_entity.pdbx_description
1 polymer ?
#
loop_
_entity_poly.entity_id
_entity_poly.type
_entity_poly.pdbx_seq_one_letter_code
_entity_poly.pdbx_strand_id
1 'polypeptide(L)'
;MSVFLVAGIVTALVSINADASGPFIDVRSVDPTITVELRYAGRNNFLGHPLYPIRAHALARPEVASALAVAQAFLRRYQYGLKIWDAYRPVTVQAKLWQASHNSDYVANPEIGVGSLHSWGIAVDATLVDSWNRPVLMPSDFDDFTPAAMWRYAGSSDEIRAHVRLLQYAMHKAGFWGLRTEWWHFTIADWQKYLPQEVRRSAQVCGTHWEGKL
;
A
#
# COMPACT_ATOMS: atom_id res chain seq x y z
N MET A 1 -59.99 -10.07 5.88
CA MET A 1 -59.04 -9.80 4.76
C MET A 1 -57.98 -8.86 5.30
N SER A 2 -56.83 -9.39 5.71
CA SER A 2 -55.70 -8.60 6.22
C SER A 2 -54.66 -8.49 5.12
N VAL A 3 -54.39 -7.27 4.68
CA VAL A 3 -53.39 -6.96 3.68
C VAL A 3 -52.06 -6.74 4.41
N PHE A 4 -51.11 -7.64 4.27
CA PHE A 4 -49.74 -7.45 4.73
C PHE A 4 -48.97 -6.57 3.72
N LEU A 5 -48.59 -5.39 4.15
CA LEU A 5 -47.72 -4.49 3.40
C LEU A 5 -46.29 -4.95 3.62
N VAL A 6 -45.68 -5.56 2.60
CA VAL A 6 -44.26 -5.89 2.60
C VAL A 6 -43.47 -4.62 2.22
N ALA A 7 -42.85 -4.00 3.20
CA ALA A 7 -41.91 -2.90 2.95
C ALA A 7 -40.62 -3.46 2.39
N GLY A 8 -40.44 -3.29 1.08
CA GLY A 8 -39.17 -3.62 0.41
C GLY A 8 -38.09 -2.63 0.85
N ILE A 9 -37.06 -3.13 1.58
CA ILE A 9 -35.84 -2.39 1.85
C ILE A 9 -35.06 -2.31 0.54
N VAL A 10 -35.14 -1.16 -0.11
CA VAL A 10 -34.24 -0.83 -1.24
C VAL A 10 -32.89 -0.48 -0.61
N THR A 11 -31.97 -1.44 -0.61
CA THR A 11 -30.57 -1.19 -0.27
C THR A 11 -29.98 -0.41 -1.45
N ALA A 12 -29.87 0.91 -1.31
CA ALA A 12 -29.15 1.74 -2.25
C ALA A 12 -27.68 1.32 -2.22
N LEU A 13 -27.23 0.64 -3.28
CA LEU A 13 -25.83 0.45 -3.58
C LEU A 13 -25.24 1.82 -3.90
N VAL A 14 -24.66 2.46 -2.90
CA VAL A 14 -23.82 3.65 -3.11
C VAL A 14 -22.56 3.13 -3.81
N SER A 15 -22.50 3.24 -5.12
CA SER A 15 -21.25 3.10 -5.85
C SER A 15 -20.31 4.20 -5.38
N ILE A 16 -19.44 3.89 -4.43
CA ILE A 16 -18.40 4.80 -3.98
C ILE A 16 -17.38 4.82 -5.12
N ASN A 17 -17.58 5.74 -6.06
CA ASN A 17 -16.51 6.15 -6.94
C ASN A 17 -15.44 6.78 -6.05
N ALA A 18 -14.43 6.01 -5.69
CA ALA A 18 -13.23 6.50 -5.04
C ALA A 18 -12.41 7.29 -6.08
N ASP A 19 -12.96 8.41 -6.52
CA ASP A 19 -12.17 9.47 -7.12
C ASP A 19 -11.55 10.20 -5.94
N ALA A 20 -10.32 9.79 -5.61
CA ALA A 20 -9.55 10.40 -4.53
C ALA A 20 -9.30 11.87 -4.93
N SER A 21 -10.26 12.75 -4.64
CA SER A 21 -10.21 14.17 -4.92
C SER A 21 -9.18 14.85 -4.01
N GLY A 22 -7.90 14.67 -4.33
CA GLY A 22 -6.79 15.33 -3.68
C GLY A 22 -5.61 15.45 -4.64
N PRO A 23 -4.78 16.48 -4.51
CA PRO A 23 -3.59 16.60 -5.33
C PRO A 23 -2.64 15.45 -4.99
N PHE A 24 -2.44 14.53 -5.93
CA PHE A 24 -1.33 13.60 -5.86
C PHE A 24 -0.09 14.24 -6.48
N ILE A 25 1.07 13.97 -5.90
CA ILE A 25 2.37 14.41 -6.41
C ILE A 25 3.28 13.22 -6.64
N ASP A 26 4.21 13.32 -7.58
CA ASP A 26 5.28 12.33 -7.75
C ASP A 26 6.17 12.36 -6.49
N VAL A 27 6.42 11.23 -5.88
CA VAL A 27 7.25 11.13 -4.66
C VAL A 27 8.66 11.70 -4.89
N ARG A 28 9.18 11.63 -6.13
CA ARG A 28 10.48 12.19 -6.50
C ARG A 28 10.48 13.71 -6.60
N SER A 29 9.31 14.36 -6.63
CA SER A 29 9.26 15.82 -6.57
C SER A 29 9.65 16.35 -5.19
N VAL A 30 9.54 15.52 -4.14
CA VAL A 30 9.94 15.85 -2.76
C VAL A 30 11.38 15.39 -2.49
N ASP A 31 11.72 14.17 -2.88
CA ASP A 31 13.09 13.68 -2.79
C ASP A 31 13.47 12.90 -4.08
N PRO A 32 14.25 13.49 -4.99
CA PRO A 32 14.62 12.86 -6.26
C PRO A 32 15.55 11.67 -6.10
N THR A 33 16.09 11.42 -4.90
CA THR A 33 16.97 10.29 -4.61
C THR A 33 16.20 9.00 -4.27
N ILE A 34 14.88 9.07 -4.11
CA ILE A 34 14.02 7.90 -3.98
C ILE A 34 13.98 7.18 -5.32
N THR A 35 14.39 5.91 -5.32
CA THR A 35 14.30 5.07 -6.52
C THR A 35 12.85 4.65 -6.75
N VAL A 36 12.40 4.62 -8.01
CA VAL A 36 11.05 4.17 -8.38
C VAL A 36 11.16 3.05 -9.42
N GLU A 37 10.52 1.93 -9.13
CA GLU A 37 10.35 0.78 -10.01
C GLU A 37 8.93 0.24 -9.83
N LEU A 38 7.94 0.92 -10.45
CA LEU A 38 6.54 0.51 -10.32
C LEU A 38 6.36 -0.89 -10.92
N ARG A 39 6.11 -1.88 -10.05
CA ARG A 39 6.01 -3.30 -10.41
C ARG A 39 4.84 -3.56 -11.36
N TYR A 40 3.74 -2.86 -11.17
CA TYR A 40 2.58 -2.93 -12.07
C TYR A 40 2.76 -2.20 -13.41
N ALA A 41 3.84 -1.45 -13.61
CA ALA A 41 4.21 -0.94 -14.93
C ALA A 41 5.03 -1.95 -15.77
N GLY A 42 5.44 -3.06 -15.18
CA GLY A 42 6.21 -4.14 -15.79
C GLY A 42 5.55 -5.50 -15.67
N ARG A 43 6.34 -6.54 -15.87
CA ARG A 43 5.90 -7.94 -15.75
C ARG A 43 6.22 -8.56 -14.39
N ASN A 44 6.98 -7.88 -13.54
CA ASN A 44 7.41 -8.39 -12.24
C ASN A 44 6.34 -8.11 -11.18
N ASN A 45 5.19 -8.75 -11.31
CA ASN A 45 4.04 -8.78 -10.42
C ASN A 45 3.32 -10.14 -10.59
N PHE A 46 2.39 -10.48 -9.71
CA PHE A 46 1.75 -11.81 -9.72
C PHE A 46 0.91 -12.09 -10.96
N LEU A 47 0.53 -11.08 -11.75
CA LEU A 47 -0.20 -11.27 -13.01
C LEU A 47 0.73 -11.52 -14.22
N GLY A 48 2.03 -11.21 -14.10
CA GLY A 48 3.02 -11.38 -15.16
C GLY A 48 2.87 -10.42 -16.36
N HIS A 49 2.04 -9.37 -16.23
CA HIS A 49 1.85 -8.37 -17.29
C HIS A 49 1.60 -6.97 -16.72
N PRO A 50 1.86 -5.89 -17.50
CA PRO A 50 1.66 -4.53 -17.05
C PRO A 50 0.18 -4.17 -16.84
N LEU A 51 -0.10 -3.42 -15.78
CA LEU A 51 -1.39 -2.80 -15.47
C LEU A 51 -1.34 -1.28 -15.56
N TYR A 52 -0.15 -0.69 -15.37
CA TYR A 52 0.09 0.74 -15.49
C TYR A 52 0.69 1.09 -16.86
N PRO A 53 0.52 2.34 -17.32
CA PRO A 53 1.28 2.85 -18.45
C PRO A 53 2.79 2.75 -18.19
N ILE A 54 3.59 2.54 -19.24
CA ILE A 54 5.06 2.39 -19.12
C ILE A 54 5.77 3.62 -18.51
N ARG A 55 5.13 4.80 -18.56
CA ARG A 55 5.62 6.06 -17.99
C ARG A 55 4.82 6.49 -16.76
N ALA A 56 4.23 5.54 -16.04
CA ALA A 56 3.54 5.85 -14.81
C ALA A 56 4.50 6.46 -13.78
N HIS A 57 3.99 7.39 -12.98
CA HIS A 57 4.69 8.02 -11.88
C HIS A 57 4.27 7.40 -10.56
N ALA A 58 5.18 7.35 -9.59
CA ALA A 58 4.85 6.97 -8.22
C ALA A 58 4.15 8.16 -7.54
N LEU A 59 2.84 8.20 -7.67
CA LEU A 59 2.02 9.28 -7.13
C LEU A 59 1.57 8.94 -5.70
N ALA A 60 1.60 9.94 -4.83
CA ALA A 60 1.10 9.83 -3.46
C ALA A 60 0.51 11.17 -2.99
N ARG A 61 -0.19 11.17 -1.86
CA ARG A 61 -0.56 12.44 -1.21
C ARG A 61 0.70 13.21 -0.80
N PRO A 62 0.69 14.55 -0.78
CA PRO A 62 1.85 15.35 -0.41
C PRO A 62 2.44 14.97 0.95
N GLU A 63 1.59 14.66 1.93
CA GLU A 63 2.01 14.25 3.27
C GLU A 63 2.73 12.90 3.26
N VAL A 64 2.26 11.97 2.43
CA VAL A 64 2.90 10.65 2.23
C VAL A 64 4.25 10.83 1.55
N ALA A 65 4.33 11.62 0.49
CA ALA A 65 5.59 11.90 -0.19
C ALA A 65 6.61 12.60 0.75
N SER A 66 6.15 13.53 1.59
CA SER A 66 6.99 14.18 2.59
C SER A 66 7.49 13.19 3.66
N ALA A 67 6.63 12.29 4.12
CA ALA A 67 7.00 11.24 5.05
C ALA A 67 8.02 10.26 4.43
N LEU A 68 7.88 9.91 3.14
CA LEU A 68 8.88 9.09 2.44
C LEU A 68 10.24 9.77 2.37
N ALA A 69 10.30 11.09 2.17
CA ALA A 69 11.56 11.84 2.21
C ALA A 69 12.23 11.77 3.59
N VAL A 70 11.45 11.77 4.69
CA VAL A 70 11.98 11.56 6.06
C VAL A 70 12.58 10.16 6.20
N ALA A 71 11.89 9.12 5.73
CA ALA A 71 12.42 7.75 5.74
C ALA A 71 13.69 7.62 4.89
N GLN A 72 13.71 8.22 3.69
CA GLN A 72 14.85 8.26 2.80
C GLN A 72 16.07 8.92 3.47
N ALA A 73 15.89 10.11 4.07
CA ALA A 73 16.95 10.81 4.77
C ALA A 73 17.52 10.00 5.96
N PHE A 74 16.67 9.24 6.65
CA PHE A 74 17.10 8.33 7.70
C PHE A 74 17.95 7.19 7.13
N LEU A 75 17.49 6.49 6.08
CA LEU A 75 18.16 5.35 5.47
C LEU A 75 19.53 5.71 4.89
N ARG A 76 19.67 6.89 4.31
CA ARG A 76 20.95 7.39 3.75
C ARG A 76 22.07 7.44 4.79
N ARG A 77 21.76 7.62 6.06
CA ARG A 77 22.76 7.59 7.16
C ARG A 77 23.37 6.20 7.34
N TYR A 78 22.69 5.16 6.86
CA TYR A 78 23.11 3.77 6.91
C TYR A 78 23.55 3.23 5.54
N GLN A 79 23.76 4.12 4.54
CA GLN A 79 24.16 3.77 3.18
C GLN A 79 23.09 2.98 2.42
N TYR A 80 21.81 3.19 2.76
CA TYR A 80 20.65 2.62 2.07
C TYR A 80 19.72 3.71 1.54
N GLY A 81 18.80 3.32 0.66
CA GLY A 81 17.73 4.17 0.16
C GLY A 81 16.45 3.39 -0.04
N LEU A 82 15.34 4.12 -0.25
CA LEU A 82 14.06 3.56 -0.62
C LEU A 82 14.00 3.27 -2.12
N LYS A 83 13.35 2.16 -2.47
CA LYS A 83 12.81 1.90 -3.79
C LYS A 83 11.30 1.68 -3.67
N ILE A 84 10.50 2.47 -4.38
CA ILE A 84 9.04 2.36 -4.40
C ILE A 84 8.62 1.40 -5.49
N TRP A 85 7.86 0.37 -5.11
CA TRP A 85 7.29 -0.65 -5.99
C TRP A 85 5.85 -0.34 -6.40
N ASP A 86 5.07 0.29 -5.51
CA ASP A 86 3.74 0.82 -5.80
C ASP A 86 3.43 2.02 -4.89
N ALA A 87 2.50 2.88 -5.36
CA ALA A 87 2.05 4.04 -4.60
C ALA A 87 0.54 4.24 -4.85
N TYR A 88 0.10 5.36 -5.43
CA TYR A 88 -1.30 5.50 -5.82
C TYR A 88 -1.66 4.43 -6.87
N ARG A 89 -2.68 3.63 -6.56
CA ARG A 89 -3.22 2.58 -7.42
C ARG A 89 -4.65 2.94 -7.81
N PRO A 90 -4.94 3.23 -9.09
CA PRO A 90 -6.31 3.49 -9.54
C PRO A 90 -7.25 2.35 -9.16
N VAL A 91 -8.49 2.69 -8.79
CA VAL A 91 -9.52 1.68 -8.42
C VAL A 91 -9.75 0.66 -9.53
N THR A 92 -9.66 1.09 -10.79
CA THR A 92 -9.79 0.20 -11.96
C THR A 92 -8.66 -0.84 -12.03
N VAL A 93 -7.45 -0.50 -11.56
CA VAL A 93 -6.34 -1.46 -11.44
C VAL A 93 -6.56 -2.37 -10.25
N GLN A 94 -6.98 -1.82 -9.11
CA GLN A 94 -7.34 -2.62 -7.93
C GLN A 94 -8.42 -3.67 -8.25
N ALA A 95 -9.44 -3.31 -9.04
CA ALA A 95 -10.47 -4.24 -9.48
C ALA A 95 -9.91 -5.41 -10.31
N LYS A 96 -8.94 -5.15 -11.20
CA LYS A 96 -8.25 -6.20 -11.96
C LYS A 96 -7.44 -7.14 -11.07
N LEU A 97 -6.73 -6.60 -10.08
CA LEU A 97 -6.00 -7.40 -9.10
C LEU A 97 -6.94 -8.28 -8.28
N TRP A 98 -8.06 -7.72 -7.84
CA TRP A 98 -9.08 -8.48 -7.12
C TRP A 98 -9.69 -9.59 -7.98
N GLN A 99 -10.05 -9.31 -9.22
CA GLN A 99 -10.60 -10.31 -10.15
C GLN A 99 -9.64 -11.49 -10.41
N ALA A 100 -8.34 -11.24 -10.36
CA ALA A 100 -7.33 -12.28 -10.56
C ALA A 100 -7.04 -13.09 -9.29
N SER A 101 -7.06 -12.46 -8.12
CA SER A 101 -6.69 -13.09 -6.84
C SER A 101 -7.89 -13.70 -6.11
N HIS A 102 -9.01 -12.97 -5.96
CA HIS A 102 -10.15 -13.28 -5.09
C HIS A 102 -9.76 -13.64 -3.65
N ASN A 103 -8.56 -13.25 -3.22
CA ASN A 103 -8.04 -13.54 -1.88
C ASN A 103 -7.89 -12.24 -1.09
N SER A 104 -8.80 -12.03 -0.14
CA SER A 104 -8.85 -10.83 0.70
C SER A 104 -7.69 -10.70 1.69
N ASP A 105 -6.91 -11.77 1.91
CA ASP A 105 -5.73 -11.71 2.77
C ASP A 105 -4.58 -10.90 2.14
N TYR A 106 -4.57 -10.82 0.80
CA TYR A 106 -3.51 -10.15 0.03
C TYR A 106 -4.02 -9.01 -0.85
N VAL A 107 -5.24 -9.13 -1.39
CA VAL A 107 -5.80 -8.12 -2.30
C VAL A 107 -7.13 -7.61 -1.76
N ALA A 108 -7.19 -6.34 -1.37
CA ALA A 108 -8.44 -5.76 -0.89
C ALA A 108 -9.53 -5.75 -1.97
N ASN A 109 -10.75 -6.18 -1.60
CA ASN A 109 -11.90 -6.05 -2.48
C ASN A 109 -12.27 -4.57 -2.63
N PRO A 110 -12.27 -3.99 -3.87
CA PRO A 110 -12.57 -2.58 -4.06
C PRO A 110 -14.02 -2.19 -3.75
N GLU A 111 -14.92 -3.17 -3.64
CA GLU A 111 -16.35 -2.96 -3.39
C GLU A 111 -16.71 -3.05 -1.90
N ILE A 112 -15.75 -3.41 -1.04
CA ILE A 112 -16.01 -3.61 0.40
C ILE A 112 -15.23 -2.61 1.25
N GLY A 113 -15.93 -1.94 2.16
CA GLY A 113 -15.32 -1.03 3.12
C GLY A 113 -14.63 0.15 2.46
N VAL A 114 -13.35 0.34 2.77
CA VAL A 114 -12.52 1.41 2.20
C VAL A 114 -11.81 0.99 0.91
N GLY A 115 -11.94 -0.28 0.51
CA GLY A 115 -11.15 -0.83 -0.58
C GLY A 115 -9.66 -0.85 -0.26
N SER A 116 -8.82 -0.61 -1.27
CA SER A 116 -7.36 -0.51 -1.09
C SER A 116 -6.93 0.89 -0.65
N LEU A 117 -6.06 0.97 0.36
CA LEU A 117 -5.49 2.23 0.82
C LEU A 117 -4.54 2.87 -0.22
N HIS A 118 -4.00 2.08 -1.15
CA HIS A 118 -3.29 2.60 -2.33
C HIS A 118 -4.19 3.48 -3.20
N SER A 119 -5.48 3.13 -3.34
CA SER A 119 -6.42 3.90 -4.16
C SER A 119 -6.75 5.27 -3.56
N TRP A 120 -6.39 5.49 -2.31
CA TRP A 120 -6.50 6.79 -1.63
C TRP A 120 -5.18 7.57 -1.61
N GLY A 121 -4.09 7.01 -2.16
CA GLY A 121 -2.75 7.58 -2.17
C GLY A 121 -2.12 7.69 -0.79
N ILE A 122 -2.51 6.83 0.16
CA ILE A 122 -2.08 6.82 1.56
C ILE A 122 -1.32 5.56 1.96
N ALA A 123 -1.12 4.65 1.01
CA ALA A 123 -0.26 3.49 1.17
C ALA A 123 0.79 3.44 0.06
N VAL A 124 1.91 2.82 0.36
CA VAL A 124 3.02 2.55 -0.57
C VAL A 124 3.59 1.18 -0.33
N ASP A 125 4.08 0.55 -1.40
CA ASP A 125 4.91 -0.65 -1.33
C ASP A 125 6.36 -0.25 -1.58
N ALA A 126 7.23 -0.56 -0.64
CA ALA A 126 8.60 -0.09 -0.65
C ALA A 126 9.60 -1.17 -0.21
N THR A 127 10.80 -1.09 -0.76
CA THR A 127 11.95 -1.92 -0.38
C THR A 127 13.21 -1.07 -0.21
N LEU A 128 14.30 -1.72 0.16
CA LEU A 128 15.62 -1.10 0.26
C LEU A 128 16.44 -1.26 -1.02
N VAL A 129 17.29 -0.29 -1.27
CA VAL A 129 18.44 -0.36 -2.14
C VAL A 129 19.71 0.08 -1.42
N ASP A 130 20.87 -0.35 -1.90
CA ASP A 130 22.15 0.14 -1.39
C ASP A 130 22.48 1.56 -1.91
N SER A 131 23.62 2.12 -1.54
CA SER A 131 24.06 3.46 -1.95
C SER A 131 24.30 3.61 -3.46
N TRP A 132 24.35 2.52 -4.23
CA TRP A 132 24.46 2.48 -5.70
C TRP A 132 23.13 2.14 -6.37
N ASN A 133 22.00 2.19 -5.63
CA ASN A 133 20.66 1.81 -6.11
C ASN A 133 20.52 0.33 -6.53
N ARG A 134 21.39 -0.56 -6.04
CA ARG A 134 21.28 -1.99 -6.29
C ARG A 134 20.33 -2.63 -5.28
N PRO A 135 19.54 -3.64 -5.68
CA PRO A 135 18.70 -4.40 -4.76
C PRO A 135 19.53 -5.03 -3.63
N VAL A 136 18.98 -5.05 -2.42
CA VAL A 136 19.53 -5.81 -1.29
C VAL A 136 18.66 -7.04 -1.02
N LEU A 137 19.22 -8.01 -0.30
CA LEU A 137 18.48 -9.23 0.04
C LEU A 137 17.30 -8.90 0.98
N MET A 138 16.11 -9.32 0.58
CA MET A 138 14.86 -9.18 1.33
C MET A 138 14.18 -10.55 1.45
N PRO A 139 13.16 -10.72 2.32
CA PRO A 139 12.54 -12.03 2.60
C PRO A 139 11.93 -12.73 1.39
N SER A 140 11.34 -11.96 0.50
CA SER A 140 10.66 -12.43 -0.71
C SER A 140 10.67 -11.33 -1.77
N ASP A 141 10.24 -11.65 -2.98
CA ASP A 141 9.93 -10.65 -3.99
C ASP A 141 8.55 -10.03 -3.73
N PHE A 142 8.19 -9.02 -4.53
CA PHE A 142 6.90 -8.35 -4.54
C PHE A 142 5.78 -9.34 -4.94
N ASP A 143 4.60 -9.20 -4.34
CA ASP A 143 3.45 -10.07 -4.59
C ASP A 143 3.71 -11.57 -4.31
N ASP A 144 4.72 -11.90 -3.50
CA ASP A 144 4.95 -13.25 -3.02
C ASP A 144 3.95 -13.56 -1.90
N PHE A 145 2.85 -14.22 -2.23
CA PHE A 145 1.78 -14.57 -1.30
C PHE A 145 2.09 -15.85 -0.50
N THR A 146 3.30 -15.93 0.04
CA THR A 146 3.78 -17.01 0.89
C THR A 146 4.08 -16.53 2.33
N PRO A 147 4.36 -17.42 3.28
CA PRO A 147 4.81 -17.02 4.61
C PRO A 147 6.09 -16.18 4.63
N ALA A 148 6.90 -16.17 3.56
CA ALA A 148 8.06 -15.31 3.44
C ALA A 148 7.70 -13.82 3.33
N ALA A 149 6.49 -13.50 2.85
CA ALA A 149 5.99 -12.13 2.75
C ALA A 149 5.58 -11.51 4.10
N MET A 150 5.45 -12.31 5.14
CA MET A 150 4.96 -11.82 6.43
C MET A 150 5.83 -10.69 7.00
N TRP A 151 5.19 -9.72 7.67
CA TRP A 151 5.83 -8.60 8.36
C TRP A 151 7.00 -9.01 9.26
N ARG A 152 6.82 -10.11 10.01
CA ARG A 152 7.86 -10.67 10.86
C ARG A 152 8.63 -11.72 10.10
N TYR A 153 9.84 -11.38 9.69
CA TYR A 153 10.75 -12.34 9.09
C TYR A 153 11.11 -13.47 10.07
N ALA A 154 10.74 -14.71 9.71
CA ALA A 154 10.98 -15.90 10.51
C ALA A 154 12.16 -16.77 9.99
N GLY A 155 12.82 -16.36 8.90
CA GLY A 155 13.96 -17.08 8.33
C GLY A 155 15.24 -16.96 9.16
N SER A 156 16.27 -17.72 8.78
CA SER A 156 17.53 -17.82 9.51
C SER A 156 18.59 -16.78 9.14
N SER A 157 18.41 -16.01 8.04
CA SER A 157 19.40 -15.02 7.59
C SER A 157 19.39 -13.78 8.47
N ASP A 158 20.51 -13.51 9.15
CA ASP A 158 20.66 -12.30 9.95
C ASP A 158 20.75 -11.03 9.08
N GLU A 159 21.30 -11.16 7.86
CA GLU A 159 21.37 -10.07 6.91
C GLU A 159 19.96 -9.62 6.46
N ILE A 160 19.11 -10.56 6.02
CA ILE A 160 17.71 -10.26 5.67
C ILE A 160 16.96 -9.66 6.86
N ARG A 161 17.16 -10.23 8.05
CA ARG A 161 16.55 -9.71 9.27
C ARG A 161 16.95 -8.26 9.57
N ALA A 162 18.23 -7.94 9.35
CA ALA A 162 18.75 -6.59 9.54
C ALA A 162 18.13 -5.62 8.52
N HIS A 163 18.06 -6.00 7.24
CA HIS A 163 17.44 -5.19 6.20
C HIS A 163 15.95 -4.90 6.46
N VAL A 164 15.18 -5.94 6.77
CA VAL A 164 13.74 -5.78 7.09
C VAL A 164 13.55 -4.83 8.29
N ARG A 165 14.31 -5.05 9.37
CA ARG A 165 14.22 -4.19 10.56
C ARG A 165 14.59 -2.75 10.26
N LEU A 166 15.62 -2.53 9.44
CA LEU A 166 16.05 -1.19 9.05
C LEU A 166 14.95 -0.46 8.26
N LEU A 167 14.37 -1.14 7.26
CA LEU A 167 13.26 -0.60 6.47
C LEU A 167 12.06 -0.27 7.37
N GLN A 168 11.61 -1.24 8.16
CA GLN A 168 10.46 -1.08 9.06
C GLN A 168 10.68 0.06 10.06
N TYR A 169 11.88 0.15 10.64
CA TYR A 169 12.21 1.22 11.57
C TYR A 169 12.22 2.59 10.89
N ALA A 170 12.81 2.71 9.70
CA ALA A 170 12.84 3.97 8.94
C ALA A 170 11.41 4.44 8.60
N MET A 171 10.59 3.54 8.11
CA MET A 171 9.20 3.84 7.74
C MET A 171 8.36 4.19 8.97
N HIS A 172 8.51 3.46 10.08
CA HIS A 172 7.81 3.78 11.33
C HIS A 172 8.22 5.16 11.89
N LYS A 173 9.51 5.50 11.86
CA LYS A 173 10.02 6.83 12.24
C LYS A 173 9.46 7.96 11.39
N ALA A 174 9.14 7.66 10.13
CA ALA A 174 8.51 8.58 9.20
C ALA A 174 6.97 8.65 9.34
N GLY A 175 6.38 7.89 10.28
CA GLY A 175 4.95 7.91 10.54
C GLY A 175 4.14 6.91 9.73
N PHE A 176 4.76 5.82 9.28
CA PHE A 176 4.05 4.72 8.62
C PHE A 176 3.83 3.53 9.54
N TRP A 177 2.78 2.77 9.26
CA TRP A 177 2.46 1.46 9.83
C TRP A 177 2.57 0.39 8.76
N GLY A 178 3.02 -0.80 9.13
CA GLY A 178 3.10 -1.94 8.22
C GLY A 178 1.86 -2.82 8.22
N LEU A 179 1.78 -3.72 7.24
CA LEU A 179 0.75 -4.74 7.11
C LEU A 179 1.29 -6.11 7.56
N ARG A 180 0.51 -6.87 8.31
CA ARG A 180 0.94 -8.17 8.86
C ARG A 180 1.36 -9.19 7.78
N THR A 181 0.69 -9.16 6.63
CA THR A 181 0.85 -10.14 5.54
C THR A 181 1.89 -9.74 4.49
N GLU A 182 2.41 -8.49 4.53
CA GLU A 182 3.28 -7.94 3.50
C GLU A 182 4.36 -7.06 4.12
N TRP A 183 5.63 -7.51 4.11
CA TRP A 183 6.75 -6.78 4.71
C TRP A 183 7.06 -5.47 3.99
N TRP A 184 6.67 -5.34 2.72
CA TRP A 184 6.88 -4.17 1.85
C TRP A 184 5.78 -3.12 1.96
N HIS A 185 4.59 -3.45 2.51
CA HIS A 185 3.43 -2.56 2.54
C HIS A 185 3.45 -1.62 3.74
N PHE A 186 3.27 -0.32 3.48
CA PHE A 186 3.28 0.73 4.48
C PHE A 186 2.13 1.72 4.25
N THR A 187 1.40 2.01 5.31
CA THR A 187 0.29 2.97 5.33
C THR A 187 0.62 4.12 6.27
N ILE A 188 0.35 5.37 5.85
CA ILE A 188 0.56 6.54 6.72
C ILE A 188 -0.30 6.44 7.98
N ALA A 189 0.25 6.81 9.15
CA ALA A 189 -0.51 6.86 10.40
C ALA A 189 -1.69 7.84 10.27
N ASP A 190 -2.76 7.60 11.07
CA ASP A 190 -4.00 8.38 11.03
C ASP A 190 -4.62 8.47 9.63
N TRP A 191 -4.42 7.43 8.81
CA TRP A 191 -4.88 7.37 7.43
C TRP A 191 -6.37 7.67 7.27
N GLN A 192 -7.19 7.41 8.29
CA GLN A 192 -8.63 7.66 8.29
C GLN A 192 -8.96 9.13 8.02
N LYS A 193 -8.09 10.07 8.42
CA LYS A 193 -8.31 11.51 8.20
C LYS A 193 -8.34 11.91 6.72
N TYR A 194 -7.75 11.08 5.86
CA TYR A 194 -7.68 11.31 4.41
C TYR A 194 -8.89 10.74 3.65
N LEU A 195 -9.77 10.00 4.32
CA LEU A 195 -10.99 9.46 3.73
C LEU A 195 -12.14 10.47 3.85
N PRO A 196 -13.08 10.50 2.89
CA PRO A 196 -14.36 11.19 3.04
C PRO A 196 -15.11 10.73 4.29
N GLN A 197 -15.92 11.61 4.87
CA GLN A 197 -16.60 11.33 6.15
C GLN A 197 -17.56 10.13 6.07
N GLU A 198 -18.26 9.98 4.95
CA GLU A 198 -19.15 8.86 4.65
C GLU A 198 -18.39 7.53 4.60
N VAL A 199 -17.20 7.50 4.00
CA VAL A 199 -16.34 6.31 3.93
C VAL A 199 -15.80 5.97 5.32
N ARG A 200 -15.40 6.96 6.11
CA ARG A 200 -14.93 6.75 7.49
C ARG A 200 -16.00 6.10 8.37
N ARG A 201 -17.26 6.50 8.23
CA ARG A 201 -18.37 5.92 8.99
C ARG A 201 -18.60 4.44 8.63
N SER A 202 -18.53 4.09 7.36
CA SER A 202 -18.68 2.69 6.93
C SER A 202 -17.51 1.82 7.39
N ALA A 203 -16.29 2.35 7.42
CA ALA A 203 -15.10 1.63 7.88
C ALA A 203 -15.13 1.29 9.38
N GLN A 204 -15.70 2.17 10.21
CA GLN A 204 -15.85 1.93 11.66
C GLN A 204 -16.81 0.78 11.98
N VAL A 205 -17.79 0.52 11.12
CA VAL A 205 -18.77 -0.57 11.29
C VAL A 205 -18.17 -1.93 10.94
N CYS A 206 -17.18 -1.99 10.04
CA CYS A 206 -16.58 -3.23 9.53
C CYS A 206 -15.37 -3.74 10.32
N GLY A 207 -14.92 -3.05 11.38
CA GLY A 207 -13.88 -3.53 12.29
C GLY A 207 -12.59 -4.02 11.61
N THR A 208 -11.99 -3.21 10.75
CA THR A 208 -10.68 -3.55 10.16
C THR A 208 -9.60 -3.47 11.21
N HIS A 209 -9.19 -4.62 11.76
CA HIS A 209 -8.08 -4.75 12.69
C HIS A 209 -6.74 -4.57 11.94
N TRP A 210 -6.28 -3.32 11.90
CA TRP A 210 -4.91 -2.98 11.49
C TRP A 210 -4.06 -2.86 12.76
N GLU A 211 -3.44 -3.94 13.20
CA GLU A 211 -2.48 -3.90 14.30
C GLU A 211 -1.09 -4.30 13.81
N GLY A 212 -0.37 -3.34 13.27
CA GLY A 212 1.08 -3.41 13.18
C GLY A 212 1.72 -2.64 14.34
N LYS A 213 1.58 -3.11 15.58
CA LYS A 213 2.46 -2.67 16.67
C LYS A 213 3.77 -3.42 16.56
N LEU A 214 4.91 -2.66 16.48
CA LEU A 214 6.27 -3.19 16.62
C LEU A 214 6.46 -3.89 17.95
#